data_9aeccfc3ae635f844ca28788a6170e0a
#
_entry.id   9aeccfc3ae635f844ca28788a6170e0a
#
_cell.length_a   1.000
_cell.length_b   1.000
_cell.length_c   1.000
_cell.angle_alpha   90.00
_cell.angle_beta   90.00
_cell.angle_gamma   90.00
#
_symmetry.space_group_name_H-M   'P 1'
#
loop_
_entity.id
_entity.type
_entity.pdbx_description
1 polymer ?
#
loop_
_entity_poly.entity_id
_entity_poly.type
_entity_poly.pdbx_seq_one_letter_code
_entity_poly.pdbx_strand_id
1 'polypeptide(L)'
;VNIWIIDHYSVPVKYYPLARQRNFARCLLQKGHDVTIFCASSVHNSSINLIEDNSSYKELYADGIRYIAIKCTSYHGNGIKRIYNMLEFAYKLPKVLRKYQVPQIIIATSMTQFACAQGIRFAKRYGCKVIAQITDLWPETLVAYGLMTKRNPAVVLLRWLEKWTYKNADRIIFSMKGAYDYIREQKWQKEIPEYKVIHINNGVDLGEFHYNKDNYRNAFAELENKNEFKVVYTGSIRRVNNVGKILDVAKLLIDRNIVFLIFGKGEEMDELIARAKAESISNVKFMGAVEKRFIPDIVSCADLNFAHNSGSAIFRYGISFNKIFDYFAAGKPILTDFDCKYNPVLEENAGVNVSSGDAREIADAIERMAALSDEEYSNYCNNSLRAAEKYDFNRLTKTLEDTIFACVEEH
;
A
#
# COMPACT_ATOMS: atom_id res chain seq x y z
N VAL A 1 -24.42 -5.15 9.73
CA VAL A 1 -23.65 -4.31 10.69
C VAL A 1 -23.46 -2.93 10.10
N ASN A 2 -23.65 -1.88 10.91
CA ASN A 2 -23.34 -0.51 10.53
C ASN A 2 -21.86 -0.23 10.90
N ILE A 3 -21.05 0.08 9.89
CA ILE A 3 -19.59 0.18 9.97
C ILE A 3 -19.17 1.59 9.53
N TRP A 4 -18.39 2.27 10.35
CA TRP A 4 -17.72 3.48 9.93
C TRP A 4 -16.23 3.20 9.67
N ILE A 5 -15.72 3.69 8.54
CA ILE A 5 -14.29 3.69 8.22
C ILE A 5 -13.80 5.13 8.35
N ILE A 6 -12.88 5.39 9.27
CA ILE A 6 -12.25 6.69 9.43
C ILE A 6 -10.86 6.63 8.78
N ASP A 7 -10.73 7.24 7.62
CA ASP A 7 -9.48 7.29 6.88
C ASP A 7 -9.29 8.67 6.24
N HIS A 8 -8.28 9.38 6.70
CA HIS A 8 -7.99 10.76 6.27
C HIS A 8 -7.88 10.90 4.75
N TYR A 9 -7.26 9.93 4.07
CA TYR A 9 -6.92 10.00 2.65
C TYR A 9 -7.85 9.22 1.71
N SER A 10 -8.81 8.51 2.25
CA SER A 10 -9.75 7.69 1.45
C SER A 10 -10.86 8.52 0.82
N VAL A 11 -10.50 9.37 -0.12
CA VAL A 11 -11.45 10.05 -1.02
C VAL A 11 -11.87 9.11 -2.16
N PRO A 12 -12.99 9.41 -2.89
CA PRO A 12 -13.36 8.60 -4.06
C PRO A 12 -12.21 8.43 -5.06
N VAL A 13 -12.06 7.23 -5.62
CA VAL A 13 -10.91 6.80 -6.46
C VAL A 13 -10.66 7.72 -7.66
N LYS A 14 -11.71 8.35 -8.21
CA LYS A 14 -11.57 9.33 -9.29
C LYS A 14 -10.69 10.54 -8.95
N TYR A 15 -10.52 10.84 -7.65
CA TYR A 15 -9.67 11.94 -7.18
C TYR A 15 -8.29 11.47 -6.72
N TYR A 16 -8.22 10.26 -6.12
CA TYR A 16 -6.97 9.71 -5.62
C TYR A 16 -7.01 8.16 -5.62
N PRO A 17 -6.01 7.48 -6.20
CA PRO A 17 -6.06 6.05 -6.49
C PRO A 17 -5.79 5.11 -5.30
N LEU A 18 -5.90 5.58 -4.04
CA LEU A 18 -5.82 4.70 -2.87
C LEU A 18 -7.10 3.88 -2.76
N ALA A 19 -7.00 2.59 -3.06
CA ALA A 19 -8.15 1.73 -3.22
C ALA A 19 -8.47 0.83 -2.02
N ARG A 20 -7.53 0.66 -1.04
CA ARG A 20 -7.70 -0.32 0.05
C ARG A 20 -9.03 -0.18 0.79
N GLN A 21 -9.34 1.00 1.32
CA GLN A 21 -10.58 1.19 2.09
C GLN A 21 -11.82 1.14 1.20
N ARG A 22 -11.72 1.66 -0.02
CA ARG A 22 -12.78 1.54 -1.03
C ARG A 22 -13.10 0.08 -1.33
N ASN A 23 -12.07 -0.76 -1.51
CA ASN A 23 -12.26 -2.18 -1.83
C ASN A 23 -12.88 -2.94 -0.65
N PHE A 24 -12.41 -2.72 0.58
CA PHE A 24 -13.06 -3.28 1.77
C PHE A 24 -14.50 -2.81 1.91
N ALA A 25 -14.76 -1.49 1.77
CA ALA A 25 -16.11 -0.94 1.87
C ALA A 25 -17.05 -1.56 0.83
N ARG A 26 -16.59 -1.68 -0.43
CA ARG A 26 -17.37 -2.29 -1.51
C ARG A 26 -17.70 -3.75 -1.22
N CYS A 27 -16.71 -4.55 -0.81
CA CYS A 27 -16.93 -5.96 -0.49
C CYS A 27 -17.86 -6.13 0.73
N LEU A 28 -17.74 -5.27 1.76
CA LEU A 28 -18.64 -5.28 2.92
C LEU A 28 -20.08 -4.89 2.54
N LEU A 29 -20.28 -3.89 1.66
CA LEU A 29 -21.59 -3.52 1.14
C LEU A 29 -22.23 -4.67 0.36
N GLN A 30 -21.45 -5.38 -0.48
CA GLN A 30 -21.94 -6.57 -1.22
C GLN A 30 -22.40 -7.70 -0.28
N LYS A 31 -21.85 -7.76 0.95
CA LYS A 31 -22.23 -8.70 2.01
C LYS A 31 -23.41 -8.22 2.87
N GLY A 32 -24.02 -7.08 2.53
CA GLY A 32 -25.19 -6.54 3.22
C GLY A 32 -24.89 -5.70 4.46
N HIS A 33 -23.64 -5.26 4.67
CA HIS A 33 -23.33 -4.29 5.71
C HIS A 33 -23.64 -2.86 5.25
N ASP A 34 -23.88 -1.94 6.18
CA ASP A 34 -23.94 -0.50 5.92
C ASP A 34 -22.58 0.12 6.20
N VAL A 35 -21.97 0.75 5.21
CA VAL A 35 -20.60 1.27 5.31
C VAL A 35 -20.55 2.75 4.95
N THR A 36 -20.00 3.55 5.86
CA THR A 36 -19.73 4.98 5.63
C THR A 36 -18.25 5.29 5.84
N ILE A 37 -17.63 5.96 4.86
CA ILE A 37 -16.22 6.41 4.95
C ILE A 37 -16.18 7.88 5.33
N PHE A 38 -15.47 8.21 6.43
CA PHE A 38 -15.15 9.58 6.83
C PHE A 38 -13.74 9.93 6.40
N CYS A 39 -13.59 10.96 5.56
CA CYS A 39 -12.31 11.39 4.99
C CYS A 39 -12.14 12.91 5.04
N ALA A 40 -10.92 13.40 4.78
CA ALA A 40 -10.71 14.82 4.56
C ALA A 40 -11.23 15.24 3.18
N SER A 41 -11.68 16.49 3.06
CA SER A 41 -12.10 17.04 1.76
C SER A 41 -10.91 17.35 0.85
N SER A 42 -9.71 17.55 1.41
CA SER A 42 -8.50 17.84 0.66
C SER A 42 -7.91 16.55 0.08
N VAL A 43 -7.68 16.53 -1.23
CA VAL A 43 -7.01 15.41 -1.89
C VAL A 43 -5.51 15.48 -1.61
N HIS A 44 -4.91 14.33 -1.27
CA HIS A 44 -3.51 14.23 -0.88
C HIS A 44 -2.56 14.81 -1.93
N ASN A 45 -1.69 15.74 -1.47
CA ASN A 45 -0.66 16.36 -2.28
C ASN A 45 -1.20 17.02 -3.57
N SER A 46 -2.33 17.71 -3.46
CA SER A 46 -3.07 18.29 -4.58
C SER A 46 -3.74 19.61 -4.16
N SER A 47 -4.09 20.45 -5.13
CA SER A 47 -4.94 21.63 -4.93
C SER A 47 -6.43 21.30 -4.89
N ILE A 48 -6.81 20.06 -5.23
CA ILE A 48 -8.21 19.63 -5.27
C ILE A 48 -8.78 19.57 -3.86
N ASN A 49 -9.94 20.21 -3.68
CA ASN A 49 -10.73 20.12 -2.46
C ASN A 49 -12.17 19.77 -2.83
N LEU A 50 -12.74 18.75 -2.17
CA LEU A 50 -14.10 18.28 -2.44
C LEU A 50 -15.18 19.25 -1.94
N ILE A 51 -14.80 20.26 -1.13
CA ILE A 51 -15.68 21.27 -0.56
C ILE A 51 -15.12 22.65 -0.92
N GLU A 52 -15.76 23.31 -1.87
CA GLU A 52 -15.37 24.65 -2.35
C GLU A 52 -16.10 25.76 -1.58
N ASP A 53 -17.29 25.48 -1.07
CA ASP A 53 -18.11 26.40 -0.29
C ASP A 53 -17.71 26.46 1.21
N ASN A 54 -18.53 27.14 2.03
CA ASN A 54 -18.30 27.27 3.46
C ASN A 54 -18.84 26.11 4.31
N SER A 55 -19.30 25.01 3.69
CA SER A 55 -19.80 23.84 4.37
C SER A 55 -18.71 23.18 5.21
N SER A 56 -19.04 22.76 6.43
CA SER A 56 -18.08 22.08 7.32
C SER A 56 -17.80 20.63 6.92
N TYR A 57 -18.71 20.00 6.18
CA TYR A 57 -18.60 18.67 5.61
C TYR A 57 -19.54 18.54 4.42
N LYS A 58 -19.32 17.52 3.59
CA LYS A 58 -20.13 17.20 2.41
C LYS A 58 -20.31 15.69 2.30
N GLU A 59 -21.54 15.25 2.02
CA GLU A 59 -21.84 13.86 1.67
C GLU A 59 -21.64 13.64 0.18
N LEU A 60 -21.00 12.53 -0.16
CA LEU A 60 -20.70 12.12 -1.53
C LEU A 60 -21.00 10.63 -1.68
N TYR A 61 -21.40 10.23 -2.87
CA TYR A 61 -21.58 8.83 -3.22
C TYR A 61 -20.71 8.49 -4.42
N ALA A 62 -19.92 7.43 -4.29
CA ALA A 62 -19.10 6.89 -5.37
C ALA A 62 -18.95 5.37 -5.19
N ASP A 63 -19.03 4.61 -6.28
CA ASP A 63 -18.94 3.14 -6.27
C ASP A 63 -19.92 2.46 -5.29
N GLY A 64 -21.10 3.06 -5.06
CA GLY A 64 -22.10 2.59 -4.09
C GLY A 64 -21.75 2.92 -2.62
N ILE A 65 -20.60 3.54 -2.36
CA ILE A 65 -20.11 3.86 -1.02
C ILE A 65 -20.51 5.30 -0.66
N ARG A 66 -20.96 5.49 0.58
CA ARG A 66 -21.21 6.80 1.18
C ARG A 66 -19.92 7.35 1.77
N TYR A 67 -19.51 8.55 1.33
CA TYR A 67 -18.37 9.30 1.85
C TYR A 67 -18.83 10.55 2.57
N ILE A 68 -18.27 10.82 3.73
CA ILE A 68 -18.43 12.06 4.48
C ILE A 68 -17.10 12.80 4.44
N ALA A 69 -16.97 13.73 3.49
CA ALA A 69 -15.79 14.57 3.36
C ALA A 69 -15.85 15.72 4.39
N ILE A 70 -14.85 15.85 5.24
CA ILE A 70 -14.74 16.89 6.29
C ILE A 70 -13.84 17.99 5.77
N LYS A 71 -14.30 19.26 5.83
CA LYS A 71 -13.56 20.39 5.27
C LYS A 71 -12.21 20.58 5.94
N CYS A 72 -11.14 20.39 5.15
CA CYS A 72 -9.75 20.59 5.55
C CYS A 72 -9.01 21.43 4.51
N THR A 73 -7.97 22.13 4.96
CA THR A 73 -7.10 22.95 4.11
C THR A 73 -6.30 22.10 3.14
N SER A 74 -6.27 22.45 1.85
CA SER A 74 -5.44 21.75 0.86
C SER A 74 -3.95 22.02 1.09
N TYR A 75 -3.09 21.09 0.69
CA TYR A 75 -1.65 21.20 0.86
C TYR A 75 -0.89 20.49 -0.26
N HIS A 76 0.36 20.93 -0.47
CA HIS A 76 1.34 20.28 -1.33
C HIS A 76 2.59 19.88 -0.54
N GLY A 77 3.18 18.75 -0.89
CA GLY A 77 4.40 18.23 -0.26
C GLY A 77 4.16 17.61 1.13
N ASN A 78 5.25 17.32 1.81
CA ASN A 78 5.28 16.64 3.12
C ASN A 78 5.61 17.57 4.29
N GLY A 79 5.45 18.89 4.12
CA GLY A 79 5.82 19.91 5.10
C GLY A 79 4.77 20.15 6.20
N ILE A 80 4.95 21.26 6.91
CA ILE A 80 4.12 21.70 8.04
C ILE A 80 2.62 21.80 7.67
N LYS A 81 2.31 22.21 6.44
CA LYS A 81 0.92 22.29 5.95
C LYS A 81 0.21 20.94 5.97
N ARG A 82 0.94 19.83 5.70
CA ARG A 82 0.39 18.48 5.81
C ARG A 82 0.09 18.13 7.27
N ILE A 83 1.00 18.47 8.20
CA ILE A 83 0.78 18.24 9.63
C ILE A 83 -0.43 19.03 10.12
N TYR A 84 -0.55 20.29 9.71
CA TYR A 84 -1.70 21.11 10.05
C TYR A 84 -3.02 20.48 9.53
N ASN A 85 -3.05 20.03 8.29
CA ASN A 85 -4.20 19.35 7.70
C ASN A 85 -4.60 18.08 8.48
N MET A 86 -3.62 17.27 8.94
CA MET A 86 -3.88 16.09 9.78
C MET A 86 -4.50 16.46 11.13
N LEU A 87 -4.00 17.50 11.77
CA LEU A 87 -4.53 18.01 13.05
C LEU A 87 -5.92 18.63 12.87
N GLU A 88 -6.12 19.38 11.79
CA GLU A 88 -7.41 20.00 11.43
C GLU A 88 -8.48 18.92 11.24
N PHE A 89 -8.19 17.86 10.49
CA PHE A 89 -9.10 16.72 10.31
C PHE A 89 -9.44 16.07 11.66
N ALA A 90 -8.42 15.76 12.46
CA ALA A 90 -8.61 15.14 13.76
C ALA A 90 -9.43 16.01 14.73
N TYR A 91 -9.26 17.33 14.68
CA TYR A 91 -10.03 18.29 15.49
C TYR A 91 -11.50 18.37 15.07
N LYS A 92 -11.75 18.39 13.75
CA LYS A 92 -13.11 18.52 13.19
C LYS A 92 -13.91 17.22 13.21
N LEU A 93 -13.23 16.09 13.08
CA LEU A 93 -13.83 14.75 12.98
C LEU A 93 -14.90 14.48 14.07
N PRO A 94 -14.65 14.63 15.38
CA PRO A 94 -15.65 14.31 16.40
C PRO A 94 -16.91 15.17 16.33
N LYS A 95 -16.80 16.39 15.79
CA LYS A 95 -17.96 17.29 15.63
C LYS A 95 -18.88 16.79 14.52
N VAL A 96 -18.31 16.22 13.45
CA VAL A 96 -19.08 15.67 12.33
C VAL A 96 -19.65 14.30 12.70
N LEU A 97 -18.88 13.42 13.34
CA LEU A 97 -19.34 12.09 13.77
C LEU A 97 -20.63 12.16 14.61
N ARG A 98 -20.75 13.17 15.50
CA ARG A 98 -21.94 13.36 16.37
C ARG A 98 -23.23 13.68 15.61
N LYS A 99 -23.16 14.01 14.33
CA LYS A 99 -24.34 14.31 13.50
C LYS A 99 -25.00 13.05 12.93
N TYR A 100 -24.34 11.90 13.08
CA TYR A 100 -24.80 10.63 12.55
C TYR A 100 -25.12 9.64 13.67
N GLN A 101 -25.99 8.67 13.34
CA GLN A 101 -26.31 7.57 14.26
C GLN A 101 -25.03 6.76 14.55
N VAL A 102 -24.72 6.53 15.81
CA VAL A 102 -23.54 5.79 16.26
C VAL A 102 -23.52 4.41 15.61
N PRO A 103 -22.40 3.99 14.99
CA PRO A 103 -22.28 2.69 14.34
C PRO A 103 -22.09 1.57 15.37
N GLN A 104 -22.21 0.33 14.95
CA GLN A 104 -21.86 -0.80 15.81
C GLN A 104 -20.34 -0.92 15.96
N ILE A 105 -19.58 -0.55 14.91
CA ILE A 105 -18.13 -0.62 14.90
C ILE A 105 -17.49 0.48 14.06
N ILE A 106 -16.31 0.95 14.51
CA ILE A 106 -15.46 1.90 13.79
C ILE A 106 -14.17 1.20 13.37
N ILE A 107 -13.78 1.32 12.10
CA ILE A 107 -12.44 0.98 11.61
C ILE A 107 -11.67 2.29 11.47
N ALA A 108 -10.74 2.55 12.37
CA ALA A 108 -9.96 3.78 12.40
C ALA A 108 -8.54 3.54 11.88
N THR A 109 -8.16 4.19 10.77
CA THR A 109 -6.85 3.96 10.16
C THR A 109 -5.76 4.84 10.76
N SER A 110 -4.57 4.30 10.90
CA SER A 110 -3.43 4.97 11.53
C SER A 110 -2.52 5.71 10.56
N MET A 111 -2.89 5.84 9.29
CA MET A 111 -2.17 6.73 8.36
C MET A 111 -2.00 8.14 8.97
N THR A 112 -2.97 8.55 9.78
CA THR A 112 -2.91 9.72 10.66
C THR A 112 -3.27 9.31 12.07
N GLN A 113 -2.28 9.11 12.94
CA GLN A 113 -2.49 8.64 14.32
C GLN A 113 -3.50 9.50 15.10
N PHE A 114 -3.52 10.81 14.85
CA PHE A 114 -4.45 11.71 15.51
C PHE A 114 -5.92 11.42 15.17
N ALA A 115 -6.22 11.14 13.90
CA ALA A 115 -7.57 10.77 13.47
C ALA A 115 -7.98 9.40 14.03
N CYS A 116 -7.08 8.43 14.00
CA CYS A 116 -7.29 7.12 14.59
C CYS A 116 -7.60 7.22 16.09
N ALA A 117 -6.83 8.00 16.84
CA ALA A 117 -7.07 8.25 18.27
C ALA A 117 -8.42 8.91 18.53
N GLN A 118 -8.88 9.82 17.66
CA GLN A 118 -10.21 10.42 17.80
C GLN A 118 -11.33 9.42 17.53
N GLY A 119 -11.16 8.53 16.55
CA GLY A 119 -12.09 7.42 16.31
C GLY A 119 -12.24 6.51 17.54
N ILE A 120 -11.11 6.13 18.16
CA ILE A 120 -11.09 5.33 19.39
C ILE A 120 -11.74 6.05 20.55
N ARG A 121 -11.45 7.36 20.76
CA ARG A 121 -12.08 8.15 21.81
C ARG A 121 -13.59 8.27 21.62
N PHE A 122 -14.02 8.45 20.37
CA PHE A 122 -15.44 8.49 20.03
C PHE A 122 -16.10 7.14 20.34
N ALA A 123 -15.53 6.03 19.90
CA ALA A 123 -16.05 4.69 20.14
C ALA A 123 -16.22 4.42 21.64
N LYS A 124 -15.19 4.69 22.44
CA LYS A 124 -15.26 4.53 23.90
C LYS A 124 -16.31 5.41 24.57
N ARG A 125 -16.48 6.64 24.08
CA ARG A 125 -17.47 7.56 24.66
C ARG A 125 -18.91 7.16 24.37
N TYR A 126 -19.16 6.59 23.20
CA TYR A 126 -20.51 6.27 22.71
C TYR A 126 -20.83 4.77 22.77
N GLY A 127 -19.93 3.95 23.30
CA GLY A 127 -20.16 2.52 23.54
C GLY A 127 -20.17 1.66 22.28
N CYS A 128 -19.53 2.09 21.19
CA CYS A 128 -19.35 1.23 20.01
C CYS A 128 -17.94 0.60 19.99
N LYS A 129 -17.79 -0.49 19.24
CA LYS A 129 -16.51 -1.19 19.09
C LYS A 129 -15.56 -0.45 18.15
N VAL A 130 -14.25 -0.70 18.26
CA VAL A 130 -13.26 -0.06 17.40
C VAL A 130 -12.11 -0.97 17.04
N ILE A 131 -11.82 -1.04 15.75
CA ILE A 131 -10.63 -1.68 15.17
C ILE A 131 -9.66 -0.58 14.76
N ALA A 132 -8.42 -0.64 15.25
CA ALA A 132 -7.33 0.20 14.73
C ALA A 132 -6.69 -0.51 13.52
N GLN A 133 -6.68 0.12 12.35
CA GLN A 133 -6.04 -0.43 11.15
C GLN A 133 -4.72 0.27 10.89
N ILE A 134 -3.63 -0.49 10.92
CA ILE A 134 -2.26 0.00 10.84
C ILE A 134 -1.66 -0.43 9.50
N THR A 135 -1.47 0.52 8.62
CA THR A 135 -0.85 0.30 7.30
C THR A 135 0.64 0.61 7.30
N ASP A 136 1.07 1.54 8.17
CA ASP A 136 2.45 1.94 8.34
C ASP A 136 2.79 2.08 9.82
N LEU A 137 3.99 1.65 10.24
CA LEU A 137 4.47 1.79 11.61
C LEU A 137 4.99 3.20 11.86
N TRP A 138 4.11 4.11 12.25
CA TRP A 138 4.49 5.45 12.68
C TRP A 138 4.60 5.52 14.20
N PRO A 139 5.68 6.09 14.77
CA PRO A 139 6.77 6.85 14.12
C PRO A 139 7.98 6.02 13.66
N GLU A 140 7.96 4.68 13.76
CA GLU A 140 9.13 3.85 13.43
C GLU A 140 9.62 4.07 12.00
N THR A 141 8.72 4.30 11.05
CA THR A 141 9.04 4.64 9.66
C THR A 141 9.94 5.88 9.58
N LEU A 142 9.66 6.95 10.36
CA LEU A 142 10.52 8.15 10.39
C LEU A 142 11.92 7.87 10.90
N VAL A 143 12.03 6.98 11.88
CA VAL A 143 13.31 6.56 12.46
C VAL A 143 14.08 5.66 11.51
N ALA A 144 13.41 4.69 10.89
CA ALA A 144 14.01 3.74 9.96
C ALA A 144 14.58 4.41 8.69
N TYR A 145 13.93 5.47 8.21
CA TYR A 145 14.43 6.28 7.09
C TYR A 145 15.41 7.39 7.51
N GLY A 146 15.82 7.44 8.79
CA GLY A 146 16.78 8.44 9.29
C GLY A 146 16.27 9.88 9.31
N LEU A 147 14.96 10.09 9.13
CA LEU A 147 14.36 11.42 9.14
C LEU A 147 14.29 12.03 10.53
N MET A 148 14.22 11.19 11.56
CA MET A 148 14.20 11.58 12.97
C MET A 148 14.93 10.54 13.83
N THR A 149 15.48 10.97 14.96
CA THR A 149 16.10 10.05 15.94
C THR A 149 15.04 9.52 16.92
N LYS A 150 15.29 8.35 17.50
CA LYS A 150 14.40 7.76 18.54
C LYS A 150 14.18 8.68 19.75
N ARG A 151 15.14 9.58 20.05
CA ARG A 151 15.09 10.52 21.17
C ARG A 151 14.41 11.84 20.85
N ASN A 152 14.01 12.07 19.59
CA ASN A 152 13.29 13.28 19.21
C ASN A 152 11.98 13.38 19.98
N PRO A 153 11.64 14.51 20.62
CA PRO A 153 10.41 14.66 21.41
C PRO A 153 9.12 14.35 20.64
N ALA A 154 9.09 14.69 19.34
CA ALA A 154 7.94 14.35 18.49
C ALA A 154 7.80 12.83 18.29
N VAL A 155 8.91 12.12 18.11
CA VAL A 155 8.93 10.65 18.01
C VAL A 155 8.47 10.01 19.32
N VAL A 156 8.93 10.52 20.47
CA VAL A 156 8.50 10.04 21.79
C VAL A 156 7.00 10.23 22.00
N LEU A 157 6.46 11.40 21.65
CA LEU A 157 5.02 11.69 21.74
C LEU A 157 4.20 10.79 20.81
N LEU A 158 4.63 10.64 19.55
CA LEU A 158 3.95 9.79 18.58
C LEU A 158 4.01 8.31 18.99
N ARG A 159 5.12 7.85 19.58
CA ARG A 159 5.26 6.50 20.13
C ARG A 159 4.31 6.24 21.31
N TRP A 160 4.16 7.23 22.17
CA TRP A 160 3.16 7.16 23.25
C TRP A 160 1.74 7.08 22.69
N LEU A 161 1.41 7.88 21.68
CA LEU A 161 0.09 7.87 21.05
C LEU A 161 -0.16 6.55 20.30
N GLU A 162 0.85 6.00 19.64
CA GLU A 162 0.81 4.68 18.99
C GLU A 162 0.47 3.58 20.02
N LYS A 163 1.25 3.52 21.11
CA LYS A 163 0.98 2.57 22.20
C LYS A 163 -0.42 2.72 22.76
N TRP A 164 -0.84 3.98 23.00
CA TRP A 164 -2.19 4.27 23.50
C TRP A 164 -3.26 3.78 22.53
N THR A 165 -3.08 3.99 21.23
CA THR A 165 -3.98 3.52 20.15
C THR A 165 -4.14 2.01 20.19
N TYR A 166 -3.01 1.28 20.21
CA TYR A 166 -3.03 -0.20 20.21
C TYR A 166 -3.66 -0.77 21.49
N LYS A 167 -3.36 -0.18 22.63
CA LYS A 167 -3.94 -0.60 23.91
C LYS A 167 -5.46 -0.42 23.95
N ASN A 168 -5.95 0.68 23.36
CA ASN A 168 -7.33 1.12 23.51
C ASN A 168 -8.28 0.67 22.39
N ALA A 169 -7.80 0.12 21.30
CA ALA A 169 -8.62 -0.55 20.31
C ALA A 169 -9.07 -1.93 20.78
N ASP A 170 -10.22 -2.42 20.34
CA ASP A 170 -10.71 -3.78 20.65
C ASP A 170 -9.89 -4.82 19.86
N ARG A 171 -9.60 -4.54 18.58
CA ARG A 171 -8.68 -5.32 17.73
C ARG A 171 -7.76 -4.36 16.97
N ILE A 172 -6.64 -4.90 16.50
CA ILE A 172 -5.66 -4.16 15.71
C ILE A 172 -5.37 -4.96 14.45
N ILE A 173 -5.63 -4.37 13.30
CA ILE A 173 -5.31 -4.97 12.02
C ILE A 173 -4.03 -4.35 11.48
N PHE A 174 -3.02 -5.18 11.23
CA PHE A 174 -1.79 -4.76 10.58
C PHE A 174 -1.71 -5.29 9.15
N SER A 175 -1.19 -4.47 8.24
CA SER A 175 -0.86 -4.91 6.89
C SER A 175 0.46 -5.68 6.81
N MET A 176 1.27 -5.65 7.86
CA MET A 176 2.56 -6.32 7.96
C MET A 176 2.46 -7.54 8.87
N LYS A 177 2.92 -8.70 8.40
CA LYS A 177 2.80 -9.98 9.12
C LYS A 177 3.58 -10.02 10.43
N GLY A 178 4.75 -9.37 10.47
CA GLY A 178 5.62 -9.29 11.66
C GLY A 178 5.22 -8.21 12.68
N ALA A 179 3.99 -7.72 12.63
CA ALA A 179 3.53 -6.66 13.53
C ALA A 179 3.66 -7.02 15.01
N TYR A 180 3.46 -8.29 15.37
CA TYR A 180 3.61 -8.70 16.75
C TYR A 180 5.07 -8.79 17.20
N ASP A 181 6.02 -9.03 16.29
CA ASP A 181 7.46 -8.89 16.56
C ASP A 181 7.78 -7.44 16.92
N TYR A 182 7.20 -6.47 16.19
CA TYR A 182 7.32 -5.05 16.54
C TYR A 182 6.80 -4.74 17.95
N ILE A 183 5.62 -5.24 18.31
CA ILE A 183 5.02 -5.05 19.65
C ILE A 183 5.93 -5.64 20.74
N ARG A 184 6.54 -6.80 20.50
CA ARG A 184 7.50 -7.44 21.41
C ARG A 184 8.79 -6.61 21.56
N GLU A 185 9.35 -6.10 20.47
CA GLU A 185 10.54 -5.24 20.48
C GLU A 185 10.29 -3.94 21.24
N GLN A 186 9.08 -3.37 21.15
CA GLN A 186 8.67 -2.21 21.94
C GLN A 186 8.37 -2.56 23.41
N LYS A 187 8.38 -3.83 23.80
CA LYS A 187 8.03 -4.34 25.14
C LYS A 187 6.60 -4.00 25.56
N TRP A 188 5.66 -4.04 24.62
CA TRP A 188 4.24 -3.71 24.85
C TRP A 188 3.34 -4.93 24.99
N GLN A 189 3.87 -6.15 24.86
CA GLN A 189 3.09 -7.42 24.87
C GLN A 189 2.27 -7.67 26.13
N LYS A 190 2.63 -7.07 27.28
CA LYS A 190 1.83 -7.15 28.52
C LYS A 190 0.51 -6.38 28.42
N GLU A 191 0.48 -5.30 27.65
CA GLU A 191 -0.67 -4.41 27.52
C GLU A 191 -1.42 -4.63 26.19
N ILE A 192 -0.75 -5.24 25.22
CA ILE A 192 -1.25 -5.52 23.87
C ILE A 192 -1.03 -7.01 23.62
N PRO A 193 -1.96 -7.87 24.05
CA PRO A 193 -1.83 -9.31 23.87
C PRO A 193 -2.01 -9.72 22.40
N GLU A 194 -1.44 -10.87 22.02
CA GLU A 194 -1.36 -11.32 20.64
C GLU A 194 -2.73 -11.50 19.98
N TYR A 195 -3.73 -11.99 20.73
CA TYR A 195 -5.09 -12.20 20.22
C TYR A 195 -5.78 -10.92 19.70
N LYS A 196 -5.30 -9.74 20.10
CA LYS A 196 -5.78 -8.45 19.57
C LYS A 196 -5.24 -8.14 18.19
N VAL A 197 -4.16 -8.78 17.78
CA VAL A 197 -3.40 -8.45 16.58
C VAL A 197 -3.78 -9.38 15.43
N ILE A 198 -4.36 -8.85 14.40
CA ILE A 198 -4.79 -9.56 13.19
C ILE A 198 -3.96 -9.07 12.01
N HIS A 199 -3.46 -9.99 11.20
CA HIS A 199 -2.78 -9.67 9.95
C HIS A 199 -3.76 -9.72 8.79
N ILE A 200 -3.96 -8.58 8.14
CA ILE A 200 -4.67 -8.48 6.85
C ILE A 200 -3.80 -7.63 5.93
N ASN A 201 -3.06 -8.29 5.04
CA ASN A 201 -2.17 -7.63 4.09
C ASN A 201 -2.95 -6.71 3.14
N ASN A 202 -2.26 -5.95 2.33
CA ASN A 202 -2.88 -5.32 1.16
C ASN A 202 -3.23 -6.40 0.14
N GLY A 203 -3.91 -6.03 -0.92
CA GLY A 203 -4.40 -7.00 -1.88
C GLY A 203 -4.65 -6.38 -3.25
N VAL A 204 -5.24 -7.18 -4.11
CA VAL A 204 -5.71 -6.84 -5.45
C VAL A 204 -7.21 -7.08 -5.54
N ASP A 205 -7.89 -6.29 -6.33
CA ASP A 205 -9.25 -6.56 -6.79
C ASP A 205 -9.15 -7.34 -8.10
N LEU A 206 -9.28 -8.65 -8.03
CA LEU A 206 -9.13 -9.51 -9.20
C LEU A 206 -10.19 -9.23 -10.27
N GLY A 207 -11.39 -8.88 -9.88
CA GLY A 207 -12.44 -8.50 -10.84
C GLY A 207 -12.06 -7.24 -11.62
N GLU A 208 -11.62 -6.18 -10.93
CA GLU A 208 -11.16 -4.94 -11.55
C GLU A 208 -9.88 -5.17 -12.36
N PHE A 209 -8.95 -6.00 -11.86
CA PHE A 209 -7.70 -6.33 -12.55
C PHE A 209 -7.97 -7.02 -13.90
N HIS A 210 -8.79 -8.07 -13.92
CA HIS A 210 -9.11 -8.79 -15.16
C HIS A 210 -9.93 -7.93 -16.11
N TYR A 211 -10.93 -7.20 -15.62
CA TYR A 211 -11.68 -6.26 -16.43
C TYR A 211 -10.76 -5.24 -17.12
N ASN A 212 -9.83 -4.65 -16.36
CA ASN A 212 -8.90 -3.67 -16.92
C ASN A 212 -7.93 -4.29 -17.92
N LYS A 213 -7.39 -5.48 -17.62
CA LYS A 213 -6.50 -6.22 -18.52
C LYS A 213 -7.18 -6.52 -19.86
N ASP A 214 -8.44 -6.88 -19.86
CA ASP A 214 -9.16 -7.29 -21.07
C ASP A 214 -9.64 -6.08 -21.89
N ASN A 215 -9.96 -4.96 -21.25
CA ASN A 215 -10.58 -3.80 -21.89
C ASN A 215 -9.60 -2.64 -22.16
N TYR A 216 -8.44 -2.59 -21.51
CA TYR A 216 -7.47 -1.51 -21.65
C TYR A 216 -6.08 -2.04 -22.03
N ARG A 217 -5.89 -2.25 -23.35
CA ARG A 217 -4.61 -2.66 -23.90
C ARG A 217 -3.64 -1.49 -23.92
N ASN A 218 -2.38 -1.74 -23.56
CA ASN A 218 -1.32 -0.80 -23.77
C ASN A 218 -0.92 -0.76 -25.28
N ALA A 219 -0.26 0.32 -25.68
CA ALA A 219 0.21 0.50 -27.05
C ALA A 219 1.77 0.54 -27.14
N PHE A 220 2.47 -0.05 -26.16
CA PHE A 220 3.92 -0.04 -26.12
C PHE A 220 4.48 -1.22 -26.91
N ALA A 221 5.11 -0.95 -28.06
CA ALA A 221 5.73 -1.96 -28.92
C ALA A 221 6.79 -2.79 -28.18
N GLU A 222 7.44 -2.21 -27.17
CA GLU A 222 8.43 -2.87 -26.33
C GLU A 222 7.85 -4.07 -25.55
N LEU A 223 6.61 -3.99 -25.16
CA LEU A 223 5.93 -5.09 -24.46
C LEU A 223 5.49 -6.22 -25.40
N GLU A 224 5.33 -5.93 -26.69
CA GLU A 224 4.98 -6.92 -27.70
C GLU A 224 6.21 -7.68 -28.25
N ASN A 225 7.43 -7.17 -28.03
CA ASN A 225 8.67 -7.81 -28.52
C ASN A 225 8.91 -9.15 -27.79
N LYS A 226 8.76 -10.25 -28.51
CA LYS A 226 8.97 -11.61 -27.98
C LYS A 226 10.43 -12.06 -28.00
N ASN A 227 11.31 -11.27 -28.62
CA ASN A 227 12.73 -11.64 -28.77
C ASN A 227 13.55 -11.21 -27.52
N GLU A 228 13.00 -10.39 -26.63
CA GLU A 228 13.69 -9.88 -25.46
C GLU A 228 13.01 -10.36 -24.18
N PHE A 229 13.78 -10.71 -23.16
CA PHE A 229 13.27 -10.99 -21.81
C PHE A 229 12.99 -9.67 -21.10
N LYS A 230 11.73 -9.40 -20.80
CA LYS A 230 11.25 -8.13 -20.27
C LYS A 230 11.19 -8.14 -18.75
N VAL A 231 12.04 -7.33 -18.13
CA VAL A 231 12.00 -7.01 -16.71
C VAL A 231 11.21 -5.71 -16.53
N VAL A 232 10.04 -5.78 -15.87
CA VAL A 232 9.13 -4.63 -15.72
C VAL A 232 9.13 -4.12 -14.29
N TYR A 233 9.38 -2.83 -14.14
CA TYR A 233 9.18 -2.07 -12.89
C TYR A 233 8.00 -1.12 -13.04
N THR A 234 7.09 -1.12 -12.08
CA THR A 234 6.01 -0.13 -11.97
C THR A 234 6.11 0.60 -10.64
N GLY A 235 6.12 1.94 -10.65
CA GLY A 235 6.15 2.70 -9.40
C GLY A 235 6.70 4.12 -9.53
N SER A 236 6.79 4.81 -8.40
CA SER A 236 7.36 6.16 -8.38
C SER A 236 8.89 6.14 -8.52
N ILE A 237 9.42 7.12 -9.26
CA ILE A 237 10.86 7.29 -9.51
C ILE A 237 11.37 8.38 -8.55
N ARG A 238 11.57 7.97 -7.28
CA ARG A 238 11.96 8.85 -6.18
C ARG A 238 13.18 8.28 -5.45
N ARG A 239 13.96 9.13 -4.77
CA ARG A 239 15.13 8.73 -3.97
C ARG A 239 14.87 7.57 -3.02
N VAL A 240 13.73 7.57 -2.37
CA VAL A 240 13.34 6.48 -1.44
C VAL A 240 13.17 5.12 -2.14
N ASN A 241 12.96 5.10 -3.44
CA ASN A 241 12.85 3.87 -4.22
C ASN A 241 14.17 3.47 -4.89
N ASN A 242 15.15 4.38 -4.97
CA ASN A 242 16.49 4.13 -5.53
C ASN A 242 16.49 3.45 -6.90
N VAL A 243 15.65 3.96 -7.82
CA VAL A 243 15.49 3.37 -9.18
C VAL A 243 16.80 3.38 -9.97
N GLY A 244 17.76 4.24 -9.58
CA GLY A 244 19.11 4.25 -10.13
C GLY A 244 19.85 2.91 -10.03
N LYS A 245 19.55 2.07 -9.03
CA LYS A 245 20.10 0.71 -8.93
C LYS A 245 19.65 -0.19 -10.08
N ILE A 246 18.46 0.02 -10.63
CA ILE A 246 18.01 -0.75 -11.82
C ILE A 246 18.94 -0.47 -13.01
N LEU A 247 19.47 0.76 -13.12
CA LEU A 247 20.46 1.10 -14.15
C LEU A 247 21.78 0.37 -13.92
N ASP A 248 22.23 0.26 -12.65
CA ASP A 248 23.44 -0.48 -12.30
C ASP A 248 23.33 -1.96 -12.70
N VAL A 249 22.17 -2.58 -12.42
CA VAL A 249 21.86 -3.96 -12.81
C VAL A 249 21.78 -4.10 -14.33
N ALA A 250 21.08 -3.20 -15.00
CA ALA A 250 20.91 -3.23 -16.45
C ALA A 250 22.25 -3.11 -17.19
N LYS A 251 23.17 -2.27 -16.68
CA LYS A 251 24.53 -2.11 -17.22
C LYS A 251 25.31 -3.43 -17.19
N LEU A 252 25.11 -4.28 -16.17
CA LEU A 252 25.74 -5.59 -16.09
C LEU A 252 25.18 -6.61 -17.09
N LEU A 253 23.98 -6.34 -17.62
CA LEU A 253 23.24 -7.20 -18.54
C LEU A 253 23.11 -6.62 -19.96
N ILE A 254 23.95 -5.62 -20.32
CA ILE A 254 23.82 -4.89 -21.60
C ILE A 254 24.00 -5.79 -22.82
N ASP A 255 24.87 -6.80 -22.71
CA ASP A 255 25.17 -7.76 -23.80
C ASP A 255 24.22 -8.98 -23.75
N ARG A 256 23.18 -8.93 -22.92
CA ARG A 256 22.16 -9.97 -22.78
C ARG A 256 20.89 -9.55 -23.51
N ASN A 257 20.10 -10.54 -23.89
CA ASN A 257 18.81 -10.30 -24.51
C ASN A 257 17.72 -9.96 -23.45
N ILE A 258 18.04 -8.99 -22.59
CA ILE A 258 17.21 -8.58 -21.44
C ILE A 258 16.99 -7.07 -21.52
N VAL A 259 15.72 -6.65 -21.46
CA VAL A 259 15.33 -5.24 -21.47
C VAL A 259 14.61 -4.87 -20.18
N PHE A 260 14.92 -3.70 -19.63
CA PHE A 260 14.25 -3.14 -18.46
C PHE A 260 13.27 -2.06 -18.89
N LEU A 261 11.99 -2.25 -18.55
CA LEU A 261 10.90 -1.31 -18.85
C LEU A 261 10.43 -0.66 -17.55
N ILE A 262 10.69 0.64 -17.40
CA ILE A 262 10.43 1.41 -16.18
C ILE A 262 9.20 2.29 -16.37
N PHE A 263 8.08 1.91 -15.75
CA PHE A 263 6.82 2.66 -15.75
C PHE A 263 6.66 3.46 -14.48
N GLY A 264 6.54 4.77 -14.63
CA GLY A 264 6.34 5.67 -13.48
C GLY A 264 6.76 7.10 -13.77
N LYS A 265 6.69 7.91 -12.71
CA LYS A 265 7.18 9.29 -12.70
C LYS A 265 7.77 9.63 -11.34
N GLY A 266 8.61 10.64 -11.29
CA GLY A 266 9.18 11.13 -10.03
C GLY A 266 10.30 12.11 -10.25
N GLU A 267 10.85 12.61 -9.17
CA GLU A 267 11.83 13.69 -9.13
C GLU A 267 13.20 13.32 -9.73
N GLU A 268 13.53 12.02 -9.78
CA GLU A 268 14.81 11.53 -10.30
C GLU A 268 14.74 11.12 -11.79
N MET A 269 13.56 11.16 -12.42
CA MET A 269 13.37 10.61 -13.79
C MET A 269 14.31 11.22 -14.81
N ASP A 270 14.41 12.55 -14.86
CA ASP A 270 15.25 13.24 -15.87
C ASP A 270 16.75 12.98 -15.64
N GLU A 271 17.16 12.93 -14.37
CA GLU A 271 18.54 12.60 -13.98
C GLU A 271 18.90 11.16 -14.39
N LEU A 272 18.01 10.20 -14.15
CA LEU A 272 18.25 8.80 -14.49
C LEU A 272 18.25 8.57 -16.02
N ILE A 273 17.41 9.27 -16.77
CA ILE A 273 17.44 9.24 -18.25
C ILE A 273 18.78 9.79 -18.76
N ALA A 274 19.24 10.93 -18.22
CA ALA A 274 20.53 11.51 -18.59
C ALA A 274 21.70 10.57 -18.24
N ARG A 275 21.66 9.93 -17.06
CA ARG A 275 22.63 8.94 -16.64
C ARG A 275 22.67 7.73 -17.58
N ALA A 276 21.51 7.14 -17.92
CA ALA A 276 21.43 6.00 -18.83
C ALA A 276 22.06 6.32 -20.18
N LYS A 277 21.83 7.53 -20.71
CA LYS A 277 22.44 8.00 -21.96
C LYS A 277 23.95 8.19 -21.82
N ALA A 278 24.42 8.85 -20.77
CA ALA A 278 25.84 9.13 -20.54
C ALA A 278 26.66 7.83 -20.34
N GLU A 279 26.09 6.83 -19.70
CA GLU A 279 26.72 5.53 -19.45
C GLU A 279 26.45 4.50 -20.57
N SER A 280 25.76 4.90 -21.66
CA SER A 280 25.40 4.04 -22.82
C SER A 280 24.61 2.79 -22.43
N ILE A 281 23.73 2.88 -21.42
CA ILE A 281 22.87 1.78 -20.98
C ILE A 281 21.66 1.68 -21.92
N SER A 282 21.81 0.88 -22.99
CA SER A 282 20.84 0.81 -24.10
C SER A 282 19.64 -0.09 -23.81
N ASN A 283 19.76 -1.00 -22.84
CA ASN A 283 18.74 -1.98 -22.47
C ASN A 283 17.77 -1.50 -21.37
N VAL A 284 17.72 -0.19 -21.06
CA VAL A 284 16.73 0.44 -20.17
C VAL A 284 15.87 1.41 -20.96
N LYS A 285 14.55 1.30 -20.78
CA LYS A 285 13.58 2.21 -21.39
C LYS A 285 12.67 2.81 -20.30
N PHE A 286 12.63 4.15 -20.23
CA PHE A 286 11.73 4.89 -19.37
C PHE A 286 10.41 5.15 -20.11
N MET A 287 9.36 4.42 -19.71
CA MET A 287 8.06 4.40 -20.39
C MET A 287 7.13 5.53 -19.91
N GLY A 288 7.53 6.25 -18.86
CA GLY A 288 6.71 7.34 -18.28
C GLY A 288 5.57 6.85 -17.40
N ALA A 289 4.74 7.79 -16.96
CA ALA A 289 3.57 7.50 -16.16
C ALA A 289 2.41 7.03 -17.02
N VAL A 290 1.74 5.99 -16.57
CA VAL A 290 0.52 5.46 -17.20
C VAL A 290 -0.67 5.54 -16.24
N GLU A 291 -1.88 5.61 -16.78
CA GLU A 291 -3.08 5.49 -15.95
C GLU A 291 -3.17 4.09 -15.33
N LYS A 292 -3.68 4.02 -14.10
CA LYS A 292 -3.75 2.76 -13.34
C LYS A 292 -4.47 1.64 -14.09
N ARG A 293 -5.47 1.94 -14.93
CA ARG A 293 -6.22 0.96 -15.72
C ARG A 293 -5.38 0.17 -16.74
N PHE A 294 -4.23 0.70 -17.16
CA PHE A 294 -3.32 0.00 -18.08
C PHE A 294 -2.30 -0.89 -17.36
N ILE A 295 -2.11 -0.73 -16.04
CA ILE A 295 -1.14 -1.50 -15.27
C ILE A 295 -1.37 -3.02 -15.38
N PRO A 296 -2.62 -3.54 -15.29
CA PRO A 296 -2.88 -4.97 -15.41
C PRO A 296 -2.35 -5.59 -16.71
N ASP A 297 -2.55 -4.93 -17.83
CA ASP A 297 -2.03 -5.40 -19.12
C ASP A 297 -0.50 -5.32 -19.18
N ILE A 298 0.10 -4.20 -18.76
CA ILE A 298 1.55 -3.97 -18.76
C ILE A 298 2.28 -5.05 -17.94
N VAL A 299 1.86 -5.29 -16.69
CA VAL A 299 2.54 -6.26 -15.81
C VAL A 299 2.30 -7.71 -16.25
N SER A 300 1.22 -7.96 -16.99
CA SER A 300 0.94 -9.27 -17.58
C SER A 300 1.80 -9.55 -18.83
N CYS A 301 2.30 -8.52 -19.50
CA CYS A 301 3.22 -8.63 -20.64
C CYS A 301 4.69 -8.79 -20.23
N ALA A 302 5.00 -8.62 -18.95
CA ALA A 302 6.35 -8.86 -18.41
C ALA A 302 6.73 -10.34 -18.49
N ASP A 303 8.02 -10.63 -18.57
CA ASP A 303 8.56 -11.96 -18.32
C ASP A 303 8.98 -12.08 -16.83
N LEU A 304 9.40 -10.96 -16.20
CA LEU A 304 9.71 -10.84 -14.78
C LEU A 304 9.25 -9.47 -14.25
N ASN A 305 8.44 -9.46 -13.22
CA ASN A 305 8.05 -8.22 -12.54
C ASN A 305 9.04 -7.92 -11.41
N PHE A 306 9.63 -6.72 -11.41
CA PHE A 306 10.65 -6.33 -10.44
C PHE A 306 10.06 -5.41 -9.36
N ALA A 307 9.86 -5.94 -8.16
CA ALA A 307 9.42 -5.18 -7.00
C ALA A 307 10.62 -4.58 -6.26
N HIS A 308 11.37 -3.69 -6.93
CA HIS A 308 12.53 -3.00 -6.40
C HIS A 308 12.17 -1.97 -5.31
N ASN A 309 13.02 -1.89 -4.29
CA ASN A 309 13.01 -0.84 -3.26
C ASN A 309 14.41 -0.64 -2.67
N SER A 310 14.71 0.56 -2.14
CA SER A 310 16.01 0.87 -1.51
C SER A 310 16.33 0.03 -0.26
N GLY A 311 15.36 -0.74 0.22
CA GLY A 311 15.46 -1.43 1.50
C GLY A 311 15.24 -0.49 2.70
N SER A 312 14.73 -1.01 3.78
CA SER A 312 14.61 -0.29 5.05
C SER A 312 14.56 -1.28 6.21
N ALA A 313 15.16 -0.92 7.33
CA ALA A 313 15.11 -1.73 8.55
C ALA A 313 13.69 -2.06 9.03
N ILE A 314 12.67 -1.31 8.57
CA ILE A 314 11.27 -1.56 8.89
C ILE A 314 10.71 -2.80 8.19
N PHE A 315 11.31 -3.23 7.07
CA PHE A 315 10.86 -4.40 6.30
C PHE A 315 11.04 -5.72 7.04
N ARG A 316 11.85 -5.75 8.12
CA ARG A 316 11.92 -6.92 9.02
C ARG A 316 10.58 -7.32 9.62
N TYR A 317 9.62 -6.37 9.67
CA TYR A 317 8.24 -6.65 10.12
C TYR A 317 7.30 -7.05 8.99
N GLY A 318 7.79 -7.14 7.75
CA GLY A 318 7.02 -7.45 6.56
C GLY A 318 6.76 -6.23 5.69
N ILE A 319 6.25 -6.53 4.51
CA ILE A 319 5.92 -5.53 3.48
C ILE A 319 4.49 -5.70 3.00
N SER A 320 3.93 -4.62 2.46
CA SER A 320 2.56 -4.56 1.95
C SER A 320 2.46 -3.64 0.74
N PHE A 321 3.43 -3.73 -0.19
CA PHE A 321 3.48 -2.89 -1.38
C PHE A 321 2.39 -3.28 -2.37
N ASN A 322 1.55 -2.32 -2.80
CA ASN A 322 0.45 -2.55 -3.74
C ASN A 322 0.90 -3.30 -5.01
N LYS A 323 2.05 -2.91 -5.57
CA LYS A 323 2.57 -3.49 -6.82
C LYS A 323 2.77 -5.02 -6.76
N ILE A 324 3.11 -5.58 -5.59
CA ILE A 324 3.32 -7.03 -5.44
C ILE A 324 2.02 -7.79 -5.71
N PHE A 325 0.89 -7.26 -5.27
CA PHE A 325 -0.41 -7.90 -5.47
C PHE A 325 -0.90 -7.78 -6.91
N ASP A 326 -0.62 -6.66 -7.59
CA ASP A 326 -0.82 -6.53 -9.04
C ASP A 326 0.07 -7.50 -9.80
N TYR A 327 1.33 -7.73 -9.37
CA TYR A 327 2.26 -8.68 -9.96
C TYR A 327 1.82 -10.13 -9.74
N PHE A 328 1.27 -10.48 -8.59
CA PHE A 328 0.64 -11.79 -8.37
C PHE A 328 -0.51 -12.00 -9.36
N ALA A 329 -1.41 -11.00 -9.52
CA ALA A 329 -2.55 -11.08 -10.42
C ALA A 329 -2.14 -11.17 -11.90
N ALA A 330 -0.97 -10.67 -12.25
CA ALA A 330 -0.38 -10.82 -13.59
C ALA A 330 -0.01 -12.26 -13.92
N GLY A 331 0.16 -13.14 -12.91
CA GLY A 331 0.58 -14.52 -13.11
C GLY A 331 1.99 -14.65 -13.69
N LYS A 332 2.90 -13.80 -13.25
CA LYS A 332 4.29 -13.77 -13.69
C LYS A 332 5.25 -13.93 -12.51
N PRO A 333 6.46 -14.45 -12.71
CA PRO A 333 7.48 -14.46 -11.67
C PRO A 333 7.79 -13.06 -11.14
N ILE A 334 8.17 -12.97 -9.87
CA ILE A 334 8.48 -11.69 -9.21
C ILE A 334 9.90 -11.74 -8.65
N LEU A 335 10.68 -10.69 -8.92
CA LEU A 335 11.95 -10.44 -8.25
C LEU A 335 11.77 -9.37 -7.19
N THR A 336 12.29 -9.61 -5.99
CA THR A 336 12.46 -8.62 -4.93
C THR A 336 13.93 -8.51 -4.56
N ASP A 337 14.40 -7.35 -4.07
CA ASP A 337 15.83 -7.08 -3.83
C ASP A 337 16.10 -6.40 -2.48
N PHE A 338 15.38 -6.78 -1.46
CA PHE A 338 15.53 -6.18 -0.13
C PHE A 338 15.42 -7.24 0.98
N ASP A 339 16.03 -6.96 2.13
CA ASP A 339 15.91 -7.81 3.32
C ASP A 339 14.53 -7.68 3.96
N CYS A 340 13.77 -8.79 3.93
CA CYS A 340 12.43 -8.86 4.47
C CYS A 340 12.11 -10.26 5.00
N LYS A 341 12.00 -10.41 6.33
CA LYS A 341 11.67 -11.69 6.98
C LYS A 341 10.33 -12.27 6.51
N TYR A 342 9.35 -11.42 6.29
CA TYR A 342 7.98 -11.79 5.89
C TYR A 342 7.70 -11.33 4.46
N ASN A 343 8.51 -11.82 3.51
CA ASN A 343 8.38 -11.50 2.10
C ASN A 343 7.28 -12.34 1.46
N PRO A 344 6.14 -11.77 1.03
CA PRO A 344 5.04 -12.54 0.47
C PRO A 344 5.42 -13.24 -0.84
N VAL A 345 6.39 -12.74 -1.61
CA VAL A 345 6.86 -13.40 -2.84
C VAL A 345 7.52 -14.74 -2.54
N LEU A 346 8.35 -14.79 -1.47
CA LEU A 346 9.00 -16.02 -1.03
C LEU A 346 8.02 -16.96 -0.32
N GLU A 347 7.13 -16.41 0.52
CA GLU A 347 6.13 -17.22 1.24
C GLU A 347 5.18 -17.95 0.29
N GLU A 348 4.87 -17.37 -0.85
CA GLU A 348 4.00 -17.95 -1.87
C GLU A 348 4.78 -18.69 -2.98
N ASN A 349 6.11 -18.76 -2.89
CA ASN A 349 6.99 -19.34 -3.93
C ASN A 349 6.70 -18.75 -5.33
N ALA A 350 6.41 -17.46 -5.40
CA ALA A 350 6.01 -16.77 -6.62
C ALA A 350 7.17 -16.04 -7.32
N GLY A 351 8.39 -16.28 -6.87
CA GLY A 351 9.57 -15.63 -7.41
C GLY A 351 10.80 -15.77 -6.52
N VAL A 352 11.75 -14.86 -6.67
CA VAL A 352 13.04 -14.89 -5.99
C VAL A 352 13.32 -13.57 -5.27
N ASN A 353 14.23 -13.62 -4.29
CA ASN A 353 14.67 -12.42 -3.56
C ASN A 353 16.20 -12.36 -3.48
N VAL A 354 16.76 -11.17 -3.67
CA VAL A 354 18.18 -10.86 -3.45
C VAL A 354 18.26 -9.92 -2.23
N SER A 355 18.36 -10.49 -1.04
CA SER A 355 18.26 -9.75 0.22
C SER A 355 19.39 -8.74 0.45
N SER A 356 20.56 -8.96 -0.16
CA SER A 356 21.70 -8.03 -0.11
C SER A 356 21.40 -6.72 -0.86
N GLY A 357 20.51 -6.76 -1.86
CA GLY A 357 20.30 -5.67 -2.79
C GLY A 357 21.55 -5.34 -3.63
N ASP A 358 22.51 -6.25 -3.75
CA ASP A 358 23.70 -6.09 -4.59
C ASP A 358 23.38 -6.20 -6.07
N ALA A 359 23.89 -5.26 -6.90
CA ALA A 359 23.54 -5.18 -8.32
C ALA A 359 24.01 -6.42 -9.11
N ARG A 360 25.17 -7.01 -8.75
CA ARG A 360 25.67 -8.23 -9.41
C ARG A 360 24.80 -9.43 -9.08
N GLU A 361 24.46 -9.61 -7.81
CA GLU A 361 23.59 -10.71 -7.37
C GLU A 361 22.18 -10.59 -7.98
N ILE A 362 21.68 -9.36 -8.14
CA ILE A 362 20.40 -9.10 -8.81
C ILE A 362 20.49 -9.46 -10.29
N ALA A 363 21.58 -9.05 -10.97
CA ALA A 363 21.81 -9.39 -12.38
C ALA A 363 21.88 -10.92 -12.57
N ASP A 364 22.64 -11.61 -11.73
CA ASP A 364 22.75 -13.08 -11.75
C ASP A 364 21.39 -13.76 -11.50
N ALA A 365 20.55 -13.19 -10.61
CA ALA A 365 19.20 -13.68 -10.39
C ALA A 365 18.31 -13.51 -11.63
N ILE A 366 18.39 -12.37 -12.30
CA ILE A 366 17.62 -12.11 -13.53
C ILE A 366 18.07 -13.07 -14.67
N GLU A 367 19.39 -13.30 -14.84
CA GLU A 367 19.88 -14.28 -15.81
C GLU A 367 19.36 -15.70 -15.53
N ARG A 368 19.36 -16.12 -14.26
CA ARG A 368 18.78 -17.41 -13.87
C ARG A 368 17.29 -17.49 -14.20
N MET A 369 16.54 -16.42 -13.95
CA MET A 369 15.11 -16.38 -14.27
C MET A 369 14.85 -16.43 -15.76
N ALA A 370 15.69 -15.78 -16.57
CA ALA A 370 15.61 -15.81 -18.04
C ALA A 370 16.01 -17.19 -18.63
N ALA A 371 16.76 -17.99 -17.90
CA ALA A 371 17.24 -19.32 -18.32
C ALA A 371 16.41 -20.50 -17.75
N LEU A 372 15.30 -20.22 -17.04
CA LEU A 372 14.43 -21.27 -16.50
C LEU A 372 13.83 -22.14 -17.61
N SER A 373 13.62 -23.40 -17.32
CA SER A 373 12.79 -24.27 -18.16
C SER A 373 11.33 -23.80 -18.14
N ASP A 374 10.58 -24.15 -19.19
CA ASP A 374 9.15 -23.82 -19.28
C ASP A 374 8.35 -24.33 -18.06
N GLU A 375 8.73 -25.50 -17.53
CA GLU A 375 8.10 -26.09 -16.34
C GLU A 375 8.37 -25.25 -15.09
N GLU A 376 9.63 -24.89 -14.82
CA GLU A 376 10.00 -24.07 -13.66
C GLU A 376 9.38 -22.68 -13.74
N TYR A 377 9.40 -22.07 -14.91
CA TYR A 377 8.78 -20.76 -15.16
C TYR A 377 7.25 -20.83 -14.90
N SER A 378 6.59 -21.84 -15.45
CA SER A 378 5.15 -22.06 -15.27
C SER A 378 4.78 -22.30 -13.80
N ASN A 379 5.65 -22.95 -13.00
CA ASN A 379 5.44 -23.13 -11.57
C ASN A 379 5.40 -21.78 -10.84
N TYR A 380 6.30 -20.84 -11.15
CA TYR A 380 6.24 -19.48 -10.57
C TYR A 380 4.97 -18.74 -11.00
N CYS A 381 4.59 -18.85 -12.28
CA CYS A 381 3.34 -18.24 -12.77
C CYS A 381 2.11 -18.76 -12.03
N ASN A 382 1.98 -20.05 -11.87
CA ASN A 382 0.87 -20.69 -11.17
C ASN A 382 0.84 -20.30 -9.68
N ASN A 383 2.01 -20.21 -9.05
CA ASN A 383 2.14 -19.76 -7.67
C ASN A 383 1.70 -18.30 -7.50
N SER A 384 2.09 -17.41 -8.45
CA SER A 384 1.63 -16.03 -8.48
C SER A 384 0.11 -15.93 -8.57
N LEU A 385 -0.53 -16.68 -9.47
CA LEU A 385 -1.99 -16.69 -9.59
C LEU A 385 -2.68 -17.19 -8.32
N ARG A 386 -2.17 -18.26 -7.69
CA ARG A 386 -2.69 -18.76 -6.39
C ARG A 386 -2.53 -17.72 -5.28
N ALA A 387 -1.39 -17.01 -5.27
CA ALA A 387 -1.17 -15.92 -4.35
C ALA A 387 -2.17 -14.78 -4.58
N ALA A 388 -2.45 -14.42 -5.84
CA ALA A 388 -3.43 -13.41 -6.17
C ALA A 388 -4.83 -13.74 -5.61
N GLU A 389 -5.28 -15.00 -5.73
CA GLU A 389 -6.54 -15.46 -5.14
C GLU A 389 -6.55 -15.34 -3.61
N LYS A 390 -5.41 -15.64 -2.95
CA LYS A 390 -5.27 -15.51 -1.50
C LYS A 390 -5.35 -14.06 -1.04
N TYR A 391 -4.80 -13.14 -1.83
CA TYR A 391 -4.77 -11.71 -1.56
C TYR A 391 -5.84 -10.92 -2.31
N ASP A 392 -6.89 -11.58 -2.86
CA ASP A 392 -8.06 -10.88 -3.38
C ASP A 392 -8.83 -10.19 -2.25
N PHE A 393 -9.28 -8.95 -2.50
CA PHE A 393 -10.03 -8.18 -1.51
C PHE A 393 -11.30 -8.87 -1.04
N ASN A 394 -11.97 -9.68 -1.86
CA ASN A 394 -13.10 -10.48 -1.42
C ASN A 394 -12.70 -11.46 -0.30
N ARG A 395 -11.55 -12.12 -0.46
CA ARG A 395 -11.03 -13.07 0.54
C ARG A 395 -10.50 -12.36 1.79
N LEU A 396 -9.76 -11.26 1.60
CA LEU A 396 -9.27 -10.44 2.72
C LEU A 396 -10.42 -9.84 3.52
N THR A 397 -11.51 -9.45 2.84
CA THR A 397 -12.71 -8.92 3.50
C THR A 397 -13.41 -9.97 4.36
N LYS A 398 -13.31 -11.26 4.03
CA LYS A 398 -13.83 -12.31 4.92
C LYS A 398 -13.14 -12.28 6.28
N THR A 399 -11.80 -12.20 6.30
CA THR A 399 -11.04 -12.08 7.56
C THR A 399 -11.38 -10.80 8.32
N LEU A 400 -11.61 -9.68 7.60
CA LEU A 400 -12.05 -8.43 8.20
C LEU A 400 -13.46 -8.57 8.80
N GLU A 401 -14.39 -9.18 8.10
CA GLU A 401 -15.77 -9.45 8.54
C GLU A 401 -15.80 -10.35 9.77
N ASP A 402 -15.03 -11.45 9.77
CA ASP A 402 -14.89 -12.35 10.94
C ASP A 402 -14.35 -11.57 12.15
N THR A 403 -13.39 -10.65 11.93
CA THR A 403 -12.86 -9.77 12.98
C THR A 403 -13.92 -8.79 13.50
N ILE A 404 -14.75 -8.23 12.61
CA ILE A 404 -15.86 -7.34 12.97
C ILE A 404 -16.88 -8.09 13.84
N PHE A 405 -17.31 -9.28 13.43
CA PHE A 405 -18.26 -10.08 14.20
C PHE A 405 -17.70 -10.46 15.56
N ALA A 406 -16.45 -10.94 15.63
CA ALA A 406 -15.79 -11.23 16.90
C ALA A 406 -15.77 -10.01 17.84
N CYS A 407 -15.57 -8.79 17.32
CA CYS A 407 -15.64 -7.57 18.13
C CYS A 407 -17.06 -7.24 18.60
N VAL A 408 -18.06 -7.38 17.73
CA VAL A 408 -19.44 -6.95 18.02
C VAL A 408 -20.15 -7.93 18.95
N GLU A 409 -19.81 -9.24 18.87
CA GLU A 409 -20.40 -10.30 19.70
C GLU A 409 -19.75 -10.42 21.09
N GLU A 410 -18.53 -9.92 21.28
CA GLU A 410 -17.89 -9.84 22.61
C GLU A 410 -18.61 -8.76 23.45
N HIS A 411 -19.48 -9.16 24.38
CA HIS A 411 -20.17 -8.30 25.34
C HIS A 411 -19.32 -7.96 26.57
#